data_3319ecf9891f90f821c5af65a197ab68
#
_entry.id   3319ecf9891f90f821c5af65a197ab68
#
_cell.length_a   1.000
_cell.length_b   1.000
_cell.length_c   1.000
_cell.angle_alpha   90.00
_cell.angle_beta   90.00
_cell.angle_gamma   90.00
#
_symmetry.space_group_name_H-M   'P 1'
#
loop_
_entity.id
_entity.type
_entity.pdbx_description
1 polymer ?
#
loop_
_entity_poly.entity_id
_entity_poly.type
_entity_poly.pdbx_seq_one_letter_code
_entity_poly.pdbx_strand_id
1 'polypeptide(L)'
;PLLTNAVCDTLDRRMRGVAKRFGLHYSRYADDMTFSSMHNVYQEDSEFRQEIKRIIEDQGFKMNEKKTRLLRDGQRQEVTGLTVNSVVNVSRKYISDLRWLLHVWETEGYAKAYSLFYPKYKKEKGYIKKGEPVMENVIGGKLNYLKMVRGTNNIACNKLQARYNKLQQIVYVDTETDKKQSYVYVQPYKM
;
A
#
# COMPACT_ATOMS: atom_id res chain seq x y z
N PRO A 1 -12.43 -4.80 -10.69
CA PRO A 1 -11.81 -3.64 -11.37
C PRO A 1 -12.40 -3.37 -12.77
N LEU A 2 -12.53 -4.40 -13.63
CA LEU A 2 -13.05 -4.23 -15.00
C LEU A 2 -14.47 -3.67 -15.02
N LEU A 3 -15.39 -4.24 -14.25
CA LEU A 3 -16.78 -3.78 -14.17
C LEU A 3 -16.85 -2.32 -13.67
N THR A 4 -16.10 -1.98 -12.63
CA THR A 4 -16.04 -0.61 -12.10
C THR A 4 -15.55 0.36 -13.18
N ASN A 5 -14.52 -0.02 -13.94
CA ASN A 5 -14.00 0.81 -15.02
C ASN A 5 -15.01 1.00 -16.16
N ALA A 6 -15.75 -0.06 -16.53
CA ALA A 6 -16.79 0.03 -17.54
C ALA A 6 -17.93 0.96 -17.10
N VAL A 7 -18.41 0.82 -15.85
CA VAL A 7 -19.47 1.68 -15.30
C VAL A 7 -19.03 3.15 -15.21
N CYS A 8 -17.77 3.40 -14.84
CA CYS A 8 -17.25 4.76 -14.67
C CYS A 8 -16.66 5.37 -15.96
N ASP A 9 -16.74 4.73 -17.14
CA ASP A 9 -16.11 5.26 -18.36
C ASP A 9 -16.66 6.64 -18.75
N THR A 10 -17.96 6.83 -18.69
CA THR A 10 -18.58 8.14 -18.98
C THR A 10 -18.21 9.19 -17.93
N LEU A 11 -18.16 8.80 -16.65
CA LEU A 11 -17.69 9.66 -15.57
C LEU A 11 -16.24 10.09 -15.82
N ASP A 12 -15.35 9.14 -16.13
CA ASP A 12 -13.94 9.43 -16.37
C ASP A 12 -13.72 10.36 -17.56
N ARG A 13 -14.48 10.20 -18.65
CA ARG A 13 -14.41 11.11 -19.80
C ARG A 13 -14.78 12.53 -19.43
N ARG A 14 -15.88 12.70 -18.69
CA ARG A 14 -16.32 14.02 -18.22
C ARG A 14 -15.32 14.64 -17.25
N MET A 15 -14.79 13.87 -16.29
CA MET A 15 -13.80 14.34 -15.32
C MET A 15 -12.47 14.74 -15.98
N ARG A 16 -12.02 14.03 -17.00
CA ARG A 16 -10.85 14.44 -17.81
C ARG A 16 -11.11 15.76 -18.54
N GLY A 17 -12.33 15.97 -19.04
CA GLY A 17 -12.73 17.24 -19.66
C GLY A 17 -12.64 18.41 -18.70
N VAL A 18 -13.17 18.25 -17.49
CA VAL A 18 -13.06 19.25 -16.41
C VAL A 18 -11.59 19.46 -16.03
N ALA A 19 -10.84 18.39 -15.78
CA ALA A 19 -9.43 18.49 -15.43
C ALA A 19 -8.64 19.31 -16.47
N LYS A 20 -8.82 19.01 -17.76
CA LYS A 20 -8.19 19.75 -18.86
C LYS A 20 -8.53 21.23 -18.84
N ARG A 21 -9.81 21.58 -18.62
CA ARG A 21 -10.29 22.97 -18.60
C ARG A 21 -9.66 23.78 -17.47
N PHE A 22 -9.47 23.15 -16.29
CA PHE A 22 -8.86 23.80 -15.12
C PHE A 22 -7.34 23.59 -15.01
N GLY A 23 -6.68 23.00 -16.01
CA GLY A 23 -5.24 22.76 -15.99
C GLY A 23 -4.80 21.72 -14.96
N LEU A 24 -5.61 20.68 -14.73
CA LEU A 24 -5.38 19.63 -13.74
C LEU A 24 -5.08 18.29 -14.41
N HIS A 25 -4.40 17.42 -13.69
CA HIS A 25 -4.31 15.99 -14.00
C HIS A 25 -5.38 15.22 -13.20
N TYR A 26 -6.07 14.32 -13.86
CA TYR A 26 -7.09 13.46 -13.27
C TYR A 26 -6.64 12.00 -13.28
N SER A 27 -6.84 11.32 -12.16
CA SER A 27 -6.70 9.87 -12.07
C SER A 27 -7.78 9.29 -11.14
N ARG A 28 -8.18 8.04 -11.39
CA ARG A 28 -9.12 7.30 -10.56
C ARG A 28 -8.61 5.88 -10.30
N TYR A 29 -8.76 5.46 -9.06
CA TYR A 29 -8.58 4.09 -8.64
C TYR A 29 -9.83 3.61 -7.89
N ALA A 30 -10.60 2.72 -8.53
CA ALA A 30 -11.93 2.30 -8.06
C ALA A 30 -12.85 3.49 -7.80
N ASP A 31 -13.18 3.79 -6.56
CA ASP A 31 -14.01 4.90 -6.10
C ASP A 31 -13.20 6.16 -5.69
N ASP A 32 -11.88 6.05 -5.60
CA ASP A 32 -11.02 7.17 -5.24
C ASP A 32 -10.61 7.98 -6.48
N MET A 33 -11.06 9.23 -6.55
CA MET A 33 -10.69 10.20 -7.59
C MET A 33 -9.65 11.18 -7.05
N THR A 34 -8.62 11.44 -7.85
CA THR A 34 -7.55 12.37 -7.51
C THR A 34 -7.34 13.37 -8.63
N PHE A 35 -7.31 14.65 -8.25
CA PHE A 35 -6.90 15.75 -9.12
C PHE A 35 -5.60 16.33 -8.60
N SER A 36 -4.64 16.59 -9.47
CA SER A 36 -3.36 17.21 -9.10
C SER A 36 -3.03 18.37 -10.01
N SER A 37 -2.43 19.41 -9.44
CA SER A 37 -2.04 20.63 -10.13
C SER A 37 -0.94 21.35 -9.37
N MET A 38 -0.22 22.22 -10.08
CA MET A 38 0.68 23.21 -9.48
C MET A 38 -0.10 24.46 -9.00
N HIS A 39 -1.38 24.57 -9.31
CA HIS A 39 -2.24 25.70 -8.97
C HIS A 39 -3.32 25.28 -7.97
N ASN A 40 -3.66 26.18 -7.03
CA ASN A 40 -4.74 25.95 -6.09
C ASN A 40 -6.08 26.34 -6.74
N VAL A 41 -6.80 25.37 -7.28
CA VAL A 41 -8.15 25.53 -7.87
C VAL A 41 -9.26 25.05 -6.94
N TYR A 42 -8.91 24.42 -5.82
CA TYR A 42 -9.88 23.86 -4.88
C TYR A 42 -10.20 24.85 -3.76
N GLN A 43 -11.33 25.54 -3.90
CA GLN A 43 -11.97 26.34 -2.86
C GLN A 43 -13.39 25.81 -2.65
N GLU A 44 -13.99 26.04 -1.47
CA GLU A 44 -15.29 25.46 -1.13
C GLU A 44 -16.40 25.80 -2.13
N ASP A 45 -16.44 27.03 -2.63
CA ASP A 45 -17.43 27.50 -3.60
C ASP A 45 -16.87 27.65 -5.01
N SER A 46 -15.74 27.01 -5.32
CA SER A 46 -15.13 27.11 -6.64
C SER A 46 -15.99 26.46 -7.73
N GLU A 47 -16.00 27.06 -8.92
CA GLU A 47 -16.62 26.50 -10.11
C GLU A 47 -16.18 25.04 -10.35
N PHE A 48 -14.90 24.76 -10.14
CA PHE A 48 -14.34 23.43 -10.25
C PHE A 48 -15.05 22.41 -9.34
N ARG A 49 -15.23 22.73 -8.05
CA ARG A 49 -15.90 21.85 -7.09
C ARG A 49 -17.37 21.64 -7.41
N GLN A 50 -18.06 22.70 -7.79
CA GLN A 50 -19.48 22.65 -8.18
C GLN A 50 -19.67 21.75 -9.40
N GLU A 51 -18.80 21.88 -10.40
CA GLU A 51 -18.90 21.08 -11.62
C GLU A 51 -18.59 19.61 -11.39
N ILE A 52 -17.55 19.28 -10.61
CA ILE A 52 -17.27 17.90 -10.22
C ILE A 52 -18.47 17.28 -9.52
N LYS A 53 -19.05 17.98 -8.55
CA LYS A 53 -20.22 17.51 -7.80
C LYS A 53 -21.39 17.25 -8.74
N ARG A 54 -21.70 18.17 -9.62
CA ARG A 54 -22.76 18.02 -10.63
C ARG A 54 -22.53 16.79 -11.52
N ILE A 55 -21.33 16.59 -12.01
CA ILE A 55 -21.01 15.43 -12.87
C ILE A 55 -21.15 14.11 -12.10
N ILE A 56 -20.73 14.04 -10.85
CA ILE A 56 -20.86 12.85 -9.99
C ILE A 56 -22.33 12.52 -9.79
N GLU A 57 -23.16 13.52 -9.47
CA GLU A 57 -24.60 13.37 -9.25
C GLU A 57 -25.33 12.97 -10.52
N ASP A 58 -25.01 13.56 -11.67
CA ASP A 58 -25.56 13.21 -12.99
C ASP A 58 -25.30 11.74 -13.37
N GLN A 59 -24.23 11.13 -12.85
CA GLN A 59 -23.89 9.72 -13.08
C GLN A 59 -24.46 8.79 -12.00
N GLY A 60 -25.32 9.29 -11.11
CA GLY A 60 -25.96 8.51 -10.05
C GLY A 60 -25.05 8.20 -8.86
N PHE A 61 -23.89 8.86 -8.75
CA PHE A 61 -22.97 8.72 -7.62
C PHE A 61 -23.13 9.87 -6.62
N LYS A 62 -22.56 9.70 -5.44
CA LYS A 62 -22.54 10.72 -4.40
C LYS A 62 -21.12 10.98 -3.91
N MET A 63 -20.72 12.25 -3.87
CA MET A 63 -19.44 12.65 -3.32
C MET A 63 -19.41 12.48 -1.79
N ASN A 64 -18.33 11.87 -1.28
CA ASN A 64 -18.12 11.76 0.15
C ASN A 64 -17.36 12.98 0.66
N GLU A 65 -18.08 13.99 1.11
CA GLU A 65 -17.52 15.27 1.61
C GLU A 65 -16.53 15.06 2.77
N LYS A 66 -16.77 14.08 3.65
CA LYS A 66 -15.90 13.80 4.81
C LYS A 66 -14.53 13.23 4.39
N LYS A 67 -14.47 12.57 3.23
CA LYS A 67 -13.22 12.02 2.67
C LYS A 67 -12.55 12.97 1.69
N THR A 68 -13.31 13.92 1.13
CA THR A 68 -12.78 14.89 0.18
C THR A 68 -11.91 15.91 0.88
N ARG A 69 -10.66 16.04 0.43
CA ARG A 69 -9.67 16.91 1.08
C ARG A 69 -8.71 17.51 0.07
N LEU A 70 -8.25 18.71 0.37
CA LEU A 70 -7.13 19.35 -0.32
C LEU A 70 -5.83 19.03 0.41
N LEU A 71 -4.86 18.50 -0.32
CA LEU A 71 -3.50 18.27 0.18
C LEU A 71 -2.56 19.26 -0.51
N ARG A 72 -1.91 20.11 0.28
CA ARG A 72 -1.01 21.15 -0.20
C ARG A 72 0.44 20.70 -0.16
N ASP A 73 1.30 21.41 -0.86
CA ASP A 73 2.74 21.25 -0.69
C ASP A 73 3.16 21.51 0.77
N GLY A 74 4.21 20.82 1.23
CA GLY A 74 4.59 20.82 2.65
C GLY A 74 3.77 19.86 3.55
N GLN A 75 2.61 19.37 3.11
CA GLN A 75 1.84 18.34 3.79
C GLN A 75 2.15 16.96 3.20
N ARG A 76 1.83 15.90 3.97
CA ARG A 76 1.90 14.54 3.45
C ARG A 76 0.80 14.33 2.41
N GLN A 77 1.20 14.23 1.16
CA GLN A 77 0.31 13.88 0.05
C GLN A 77 0.26 12.36 -0.08
N GLU A 78 -0.92 11.81 0.03
CA GLU A 78 -1.15 10.38 -0.04
C GLU A 78 -2.24 10.04 -1.06
N VAL A 79 -1.91 9.17 -2.01
CA VAL A 79 -2.82 8.66 -3.03
C VAL A 79 -2.79 7.13 -2.97
N THR A 80 -3.95 6.50 -2.79
CA THR A 80 -4.11 5.03 -2.70
C THR A 80 -3.14 4.35 -1.72
N GLY A 81 -2.84 5.01 -0.58
CA GLY A 81 -1.93 4.50 0.45
C GLY A 81 -0.44 4.74 0.19
N LEU A 82 -0.08 5.35 -0.94
CA LEU A 82 1.28 5.76 -1.26
C LEU A 82 1.48 7.25 -1.01
N THR A 83 2.63 7.60 -0.44
CA THR A 83 3.06 8.99 -0.34
C THR A 83 3.62 9.44 -1.69
N VAL A 84 3.14 10.58 -2.22
CA VAL A 84 3.45 11.05 -3.58
C VAL A 84 4.06 12.46 -3.61
N ASN A 85 4.67 12.91 -2.54
CA ASN A 85 5.30 14.24 -2.49
C ASN A 85 6.39 14.40 -3.58
N SER A 86 7.66 14.32 -3.24
CA SER A 86 8.76 14.43 -4.20
C SER A 86 9.07 13.10 -4.91
N VAL A 87 8.93 11.99 -4.21
CA VAL A 87 9.16 10.63 -4.73
C VAL A 87 8.08 9.70 -4.19
N VAL A 88 7.57 8.82 -5.06
CA VAL A 88 6.58 7.81 -4.64
C VAL A 88 7.18 6.88 -3.58
N ASN A 89 6.48 6.74 -2.48
CA ASN A 89 6.96 5.99 -1.32
C ASN A 89 5.83 5.33 -0.53
N VAL A 90 6.17 4.34 0.28
CA VAL A 90 5.29 3.83 1.32
C VAL A 90 5.32 4.73 2.56
N SER A 91 4.34 4.58 3.44
CA SER A 91 4.32 5.34 4.71
C SER A 91 5.54 5.05 5.58
N ARG A 92 5.96 6.03 6.39
CA ARG A 92 7.04 5.83 7.38
C ARG A 92 6.72 4.69 8.33
N LYS A 93 5.45 4.58 8.74
CA LYS A 93 4.96 3.49 9.61
C LYS A 93 5.19 2.12 8.97
N TYR A 94 4.92 1.97 7.68
CA TYR A 94 5.15 0.70 6.97
C TYR A 94 6.60 0.22 7.09
N ILE A 95 7.56 1.11 6.86
CA ILE A 95 8.98 0.79 6.96
C ILE A 95 9.41 0.54 8.40
N SER A 96 8.91 1.36 9.34
CA SER A 96 9.21 1.21 10.76
C SER A 96 8.71 -0.13 11.31
N ASP A 97 7.47 -0.50 10.98
CA ASP A 97 6.89 -1.78 11.39
C ASP A 97 7.68 -2.98 10.84
N LEU A 98 8.13 -2.88 9.58
CA LEU A 98 8.93 -3.93 8.96
C LEU A 98 10.33 -4.04 9.59
N ARG A 99 10.99 -2.91 9.84
CA ARG A 99 12.29 -2.86 10.54
C ARG A 99 12.22 -3.42 11.95
N TRP A 100 11.18 -3.04 12.68
CA TRP A 100 10.96 -3.49 14.04
C TRP A 100 10.74 -5.00 14.09
N LEU A 101 9.90 -5.54 13.21
CA LEU A 101 9.62 -6.98 13.19
C LEU A 101 10.88 -7.79 12.85
N LEU A 102 11.67 -7.34 11.87
CA LEU A 102 12.96 -7.97 11.56
C LEU A 102 13.94 -7.88 12.73
N HIS A 103 13.96 -6.74 13.45
CA HIS A 103 14.82 -6.58 14.62
C HIS A 103 14.45 -7.55 15.76
N VAL A 104 13.18 -7.66 16.09
CA VAL A 104 12.71 -8.61 17.11
C VAL A 104 13.06 -10.04 16.71
N TRP A 105 12.89 -10.38 15.44
CA TRP A 105 13.26 -11.71 14.95
C TRP A 105 14.78 -11.98 15.06
N GLU A 106 15.62 -10.99 14.77
CA GLU A 106 17.08 -11.08 14.92
C GLU A 106 17.55 -11.21 16.38
N THR A 107 16.91 -10.51 17.30
CA THR A 107 17.38 -10.39 18.71
C THR A 107 16.71 -11.38 19.66
N GLU A 108 15.43 -11.66 19.47
CA GLU A 108 14.62 -12.46 20.39
C GLU A 108 14.12 -13.79 19.77
N GLY A 109 14.45 -14.01 18.50
CA GLY A 109 14.10 -15.24 17.79
C GLY A 109 12.70 -15.23 17.18
N TYR A 110 12.43 -16.29 16.40
CA TYR A 110 11.21 -16.43 15.61
C TYR A 110 9.93 -16.49 16.45
N ALA A 111 9.93 -17.30 17.51
CA ALA A 111 8.73 -17.51 18.36
C ALA A 111 8.24 -16.19 18.98
N LYS A 112 9.17 -15.37 19.47
CA LYS A 112 8.85 -14.05 20.03
C LYS A 112 8.36 -13.08 18.97
N ALA A 113 9.02 -13.02 17.83
CA ALA A 113 8.59 -12.19 16.70
C ALA A 113 7.19 -12.58 16.23
N TYR A 114 6.89 -13.87 16.12
CA TYR A 114 5.57 -14.37 15.73
C TYR A 114 4.48 -14.01 16.75
N SER A 115 4.75 -14.16 18.05
CA SER A 115 3.79 -13.81 19.11
C SER A 115 3.38 -12.33 19.10
N LEU A 116 4.26 -11.44 18.65
CA LEU A 116 3.99 -9.99 18.49
C LEU A 116 3.37 -9.66 17.14
N PHE A 117 3.74 -10.41 16.09
CA PHE A 117 3.22 -10.25 14.74
C PHE A 117 1.75 -10.66 14.63
N TYR A 118 1.39 -11.84 15.14
CA TYR A 118 0.09 -12.47 14.90
C TYR A 118 -1.11 -11.63 15.35
N PRO A 119 -1.16 -11.07 16.59
CA PRO A 119 -2.28 -10.24 17.04
C PRO A 119 -2.46 -8.99 16.18
N LYS A 120 -1.35 -8.34 15.81
CA LYS A 120 -1.36 -7.16 14.95
C LYS A 120 -1.87 -7.48 13.55
N TYR A 121 -1.38 -8.56 12.96
CA TYR A 121 -1.81 -9.02 11.65
C TYR A 121 -3.30 -9.37 11.61
N LYS A 122 -3.79 -10.09 12.63
CA LYS A 122 -5.20 -10.45 12.78
C LYS A 122 -6.09 -9.20 12.86
N LYS A 123 -5.68 -8.21 13.63
CA LYS A 123 -6.40 -6.92 13.74
C LYS A 123 -6.44 -6.15 12.42
N GLU A 124 -5.33 -6.11 11.69
CA GLU A 124 -5.23 -5.40 10.40
C GLU A 124 -6.02 -6.09 9.27
N LYS A 125 -6.02 -7.40 9.23
CA LYS A 125 -6.71 -8.19 8.19
C LYS A 125 -8.18 -8.44 8.46
N GLY A 126 -8.60 -8.45 9.72
CA GLY A 126 -9.96 -8.76 10.16
C GLY A 126 -10.30 -10.25 10.00
N TYR A 127 -10.25 -10.78 8.79
CA TYR A 127 -10.54 -12.18 8.49
C TYR A 127 -9.34 -12.89 7.84
N ILE A 128 -8.98 -14.07 8.36
CA ILE A 128 -7.91 -14.92 7.83
C ILE A 128 -8.56 -16.17 7.25
N LYS A 129 -8.53 -16.33 5.92
CA LYS A 129 -9.25 -17.38 5.19
C LYS A 129 -8.76 -18.80 5.46
N LYS A 130 -7.48 -19.01 5.71
CA LYS A 130 -6.86 -20.35 5.84
C LYS A 130 -5.76 -20.33 6.88
N GLY A 131 -6.01 -20.98 8.02
CA GLY A 131 -5.00 -21.25 9.04
C GLY A 131 -4.26 -20.02 9.57
N GLU A 132 -3.18 -20.28 10.28
CA GLU A 132 -2.31 -19.22 10.78
C GLU A 132 -1.39 -18.68 9.66
N PRO A 133 -1.18 -17.35 9.59
CA PRO A 133 -0.31 -16.77 8.58
C PRO A 133 1.15 -17.13 8.87
N VAL A 134 1.87 -17.58 7.86
CA VAL A 134 3.31 -17.75 7.90
C VAL A 134 3.97 -16.37 7.88
N MET A 135 4.62 -15.99 8.98
CA MET A 135 5.17 -14.63 9.17
C MET A 135 6.20 -14.29 8.08
N GLU A 136 7.04 -15.23 7.70
CA GLU A 136 8.05 -15.08 6.65
C GLU A 136 7.43 -14.68 5.32
N ASN A 137 6.36 -15.37 4.92
CA ASN A 137 5.67 -15.06 3.66
C ASN A 137 5.08 -13.64 3.68
N VAL A 138 4.57 -13.21 4.83
CA VAL A 138 4.03 -11.86 4.99
C VAL A 138 5.15 -10.81 4.92
N ILE A 139 6.29 -11.05 5.57
CA ILE A 139 7.47 -10.18 5.51
C ILE A 139 8.01 -10.14 4.09
N GLY A 140 8.18 -11.28 3.43
CA GLY A 140 8.63 -11.36 2.04
C GLY A 140 7.72 -10.58 1.09
N GLY A 141 6.40 -10.73 1.22
CA GLY A 141 5.42 -9.96 0.46
C GLY A 141 5.53 -8.44 0.72
N LYS A 142 5.73 -8.04 1.98
CA LYS A 142 5.93 -6.63 2.33
C LYS A 142 7.24 -6.06 1.76
N LEU A 143 8.32 -6.84 1.73
CA LEU A 143 9.60 -6.44 1.12
C LEU A 143 9.48 -6.31 -0.40
N ASN A 144 8.81 -7.26 -1.07
CA ASN A 144 8.55 -7.19 -2.50
C ASN A 144 7.72 -5.96 -2.86
N TYR A 145 6.67 -5.65 -2.09
CA TYR A 145 5.90 -4.43 -2.28
C TYR A 145 6.75 -3.16 -2.10
N LEU A 146 7.57 -3.11 -1.06
CA LEU A 146 8.50 -2.00 -0.83
C LEU A 146 9.47 -1.80 -1.99
N LYS A 147 10.02 -2.91 -2.53
CA LYS A 147 10.91 -2.92 -3.69
C LYS A 147 10.19 -2.45 -4.96
N MET A 148 8.94 -2.86 -5.17
CA MET A 148 8.12 -2.40 -6.29
C MET A 148 7.90 -0.88 -6.25
N VAL A 149 7.63 -0.32 -5.06
CA VAL A 149 7.36 1.12 -4.90
C VAL A 149 8.63 1.97 -5.01
N ARG A 150 9.74 1.53 -4.41
CA ARG A 150 11.00 2.30 -4.34
C ARG A 150 12.02 1.97 -5.43
N GLY A 151 11.78 0.94 -6.21
CA GLY A 151 12.72 0.43 -7.19
C GLY A 151 13.75 -0.56 -6.62
N THR A 152 14.33 -1.35 -7.52
CA THR A 152 15.25 -2.45 -7.19
C THR A 152 16.59 -1.97 -6.63
N ASN A 153 17.02 -0.77 -6.99
CA ASN A 153 18.33 -0.21 -6.61
C ASN A 153 18.30 0.59 -5.30
N ASN A 154 17.16 0.58 -4.58
CA ASN A 154 17.06 1.34 -3.34
C ASN A 154 17.85 0.68 -2.21
N ILE A 155 18.86 1.37 -1.69
CA ILE A 155 19.78 0.89 -0.65
C ILE A 155 19.05 0.42 0.62
N ALA A 156 18.01 1.15 1.05
CA ALA A 156 17.26 0.79 2.26
C ALA A 156 16.44 -0.50 2.06
N CYS A 157 15.87 -0.70 0.85
CA CYS A 157 15.18 -1.94 0.51
C CYS A 157 16.15 -3.12 0.49
N ASN A 158 17.32 -2.94 -0.13
CA ASN A 158 18.33 -3.99 -0.24
C ASN A 158 18.89 -4.39 1.15
N LYS A 159 19.10 -3.42 2.05
CA LYS A 159 19.50 -3.71 3.44
C LYS A 159 18.46 -4.55 4.19
N LEU A 160 17.16 -4.22 4.05
CA LEU A 160 16.10 -4.98 4.70
C LEU A 160 15.95 -6.38 4.09
N GLN A 161 16.10 -6.51 2.78
CA GLN A 161 16.08 -7.80 2.09
C GLN A 161 17.23 -8.70 2.53
N ALA A 162 18.44 -8.15 2.67
CA ALA A 162 19.61 -8.90 3.13
C ALA A 162 19.43 -9.43 4.56
N ARG A 163 18.87 -8.61 5.48
CA ARG A 163 18.52 -9.04 6.84
C ARG A 163 17.52 -10.19 6.83
N TYR A 164 16.45 -10.05 6.06
CA TYR A 164 15.44 -11.09 5.92
C TYR A 164 16.00 -12.40 5.36
N ASN A 165 16.81 -12.34 4.31
CA ASN A 165 17.43 -13.53 3.71
C ASN A 165 18.35 -14.25 4.72
N LYS A 166 19.12 -13.50 5.53
CA LYS A 166 19.97 -14.08 6.60
C LYS A 166 19.13 -14.83 7.64
N LEU A 167 18.00 -14.25 8.05
CA LEU A 167 17.10 -14.88 9.04
C LEU A 167 16.46 -16.17 8.50
N GLN A 168 16.08 -16.19 7.22
CA GLN A 168 15.58 -17.41 6.59
C GLN A 168 16.61 -18.54 6.59
N GLN A 169 17.89 -18.24 6.34
CA GLN A 169 18.96 -19.25 6.36
C GLN A 169 19.16 -19.85 7.76
N ILE A 170 19.05 -19.06 8.83
CA ILE A 170 19.14 -19.53 10.21
C ILE A 170 18.03 -20.53 10.52
N VAL A 171 16.79 -20.25 10.10
CA VAL A 171 15.65 -21.16 10.30
C VAL A 171 15.85 -22.51 9.61
N TYR A 172 16.51 -22.56 8.45
CA TYR A 172 16.83 -23.82 7.76
C TYR A 172 17.83 -24.69 8.52
N VAL A 173 18.81 -24.08 9.18
CA VAL A 173 19.85 -24.84 9.94
C VAL A 173 19.28 -25.43 11.23
N ASP A 174 18.42 -24.68 11.94
CA ASP A 174 17.79 -25.17 13.18
C ASP A 174 16.77 -26.30 12.94
N THR A 175 16.15 -26.39 11.76
CA THR A 175 15.23 -27.47 11.41
C THR A 175 15.91 -28.76 10.97
N GLU A 176 17.17 -28.72 10.55
CA GLU A 176 17.96 -29.93 10.25
C GLU A 176 18.45 -30.63 11.50
N THR A 177 18.62 -29.92 12.62
CA THR A 177 19.04 -30.48 13.91
C THR A 177 17.90 -31.06 14.74
N ASP A 178 16.65 -30.63 14.53
CA ASP A 178 15.47 -31.15 15.23
C ASP A 178 14.62 -32.06 14.32
N LYS A 179 15.04 -33.33 14.18
CA LYS A 179 14.31 -34.37 13.41
C LYS A 179 12.99 -34.81 14.05
N LYS A 180 12.16 -33.89 14.53
CA LYS A 180 10.80 -34.23 15.03
C LYS A 180 9.74 -33.13 14.88
N GLN A 181 9.74 -32.32 13.83
CA GLN A 181 8.51 -31.62 13.43
C GLN A 181 8.54 -31.34 11.93
N SER A 182 7.66 -32.05 11.20
CA SER A 182 7.48 -31.91 9.75
C SER A 182 6.72 -30.62 9.44
N TYR A 183 7.42 -29.62 8.92
CA TYR A 183 6.81 -28.49 8.23
C TYR A 183 6.97 -28.66 6.73
N VAL A 184 5.85 -28.66 6.01
CA VAL A 184 5.82 -28.72 4.54
C VAL A 184 6.23 -27.38 3.99
N TYR A 185 7.39 -27.33 3.32
CA TYR A 185 7.90 -26.13 2.63
C TYR A 185 7.35 -26.05 1.20
N VAL A 186 6.79 -24.92 0.85
CA VAL A 186 6.52 -24.54 -0.55
C VAL A 186 7.76 -23.83 -1.07
N GLN A 187 8.45 -24.45 -2.05
CA GLN A 187 9.60 -23.86 -2.72
C GLN A 187 9.25 -22.51 -3.36
N PRO A 188 10.14 -21.49 -3.32
CA PRO A 188 9.96 -20.27 -4.09
C PRO A 188 10.04 -20.59 -5.59
N TYR A 189 9.08 -20.10 -6.36
CA TYR A 189 9.08 -20.19 -7.82
C TYR A 189 10.39 -19.63 -8.38
N LYS A 190 11.15 -20.46 -9.09
CA LYS A 190 12.20 -20.01 -10.02
C LYS A 190 11.48 -19.46 -11.27
N MET A 191 11.70 -18.19 -11.58
CA MET A 191 11.53 -17.67 -12.93
C MET A 191 12.76 -17.98 -13.75
#